data_d965a823b57c5eb0b2f778437817f926
#
_entry.id   d965a823b57c5eb0b2f778437817f926
#
_cell.length_a   1.000
_cell.length_b   1.000
_cell.length_c   1.000
_cell.angle_alpha   90.00
_cell.angle_beta   90.00
_cell.angle_gamma   90.00
#
_symmetry.space_group_name_H-M   'P 1'
#
loop_
_entity.id
_entity.type
_entity.pdbx_description
1 polymer ?
#
loop_
_entity_poly.entity_id
_entity_poly.type
_entity_poly.pdbx_seq_one_letter_code
_entity_poly.pdbx_strand_id
1 'polypeptide(L)' 'MNFEKKFLIKYLDTIIELSKETGMSKNESRTMLDVALANQNPKSVDFNQIKTEIKSFITINIFSLLCKL' A
#
# COMPACT_ATOMS: atom_id res chain seq x y z
N MET A 1 5.53 -20.94 11.44
CA MET A 1 6.11 -19.64 11.01
C MET A 1 5.80 -18.59 12.06
N ASN A 2 6.78 -17.81 12.48
CA ASN A 2 6.53 -16.78 13.49
C ASN A 2 5.87 -15.54 12.88
N PHE A 3 5.41 -14.64 13.74
CA PHE A 3 4.70 -13.43 13.33
C PHE A 3 5.54 -12.56 12.38
N GLU A 4 6.83 -12.40 12.69
CA GLU A 4 7.71 -11.53 11.89
C GLU A 4 7.86 -12.00 10.45
N LYS A 5 8.00 -13.30 10.25
CA LYS A 5 8.11 -13.87 8.92
C LYS A 5 6.82 -13.73 8.14
N LYS A 6 5.68 -13.99 8.78
CA LYS A 6 4.38 -13.83 8.14
C LYS A 6 4.13 -12.39 7.74
N PHE A 7 4.47 -11.46 8.63
CA PHE A 7 4.32 -10.04 8.35
C PHE A 7 5.18 -9.61 7.16
N LEU A 8 6.43 -10.03 7.14
CA LEU A 8 7.35 -9.68 6.06
C LEU A 8 6.88 -10.22 4.71
N ILE A 9 6.41 -11.46 4.68
CA ILE A 9 5.90 -12.04 3.45
C ILE A 9 4.71 -11.24 2.92
N LYS A 10 3.76 -10.92 3.78
CA LYS A 10 2.60 -10.12 3.37
C LYS A 10 2.98 -8.70 2.96
N TYR A 11 3.94 -8.12 3.65
CA TYR A 11 4.48 -6.80 3.34
C TYR A 11 5.08 -6.79 1.92
N LEU A 12 5.94 -7.74 1.62
CA LEU A 12 6.58 -7.82 0.31
C LEU A 12 5.57 -8.12 -0.80
N ASP A 13 4.64 -9.04 -0.54
CA ASP A 13 3.59 -9.36 -1.51
C ASP A 13 2.72 -8.14 -1.80
N THR A 14 2.40 -7.36 -0.78
CA THR A 14 1.58 -6.17 -0.95
C THR A 14 2.29 -5.12 -1.82
N ILE A 15 3.60 -4.94 -1.65
CA ILE A 15 4.39 -4.04 -2.49
C ILE A 15 4.29 -4.47 -3.96
N ILE A 16 4.48 -5.77 -4.22
CA ILE A 16 4.41 -6.31 -5.57
C ILE A 16 3.02 -6.09 -6.18
N GLU A 17 1.98 -6.39 -5.41
CA GLU A 17 0.61 -6.23 -5.87
C GLU A 17 0.27 -4.76 -6.15
N LEU A 18 0.66 -3.85 -5.27
CA LEU A 18 0.44 -2.42 -5.48
C LEU A 18 1.14 -1.94 -6.74
N SER A 19 2.39 -2.36 -6.93
CA SER A 19 3.14 -2.00 -8.13
C SER A 19 2.43 -2.45 -9.40
N LYS A 20 1.93 -3.68 -9.42
CA LYS A 20 1.23 -4.23 -10.58
C LYS A 20 -0.11 -3.55 -10.83
N GLU A 21 -0.86 -3.28 -9.76
CA GLU A 21 -2.23 -2.77 -9.89
C GLU A 21 -2.28 -1.27 -10.12
N THR A 22 -1.27 -0.51 -9.70
CA THR A 22 -1.26 0.94 -9.81
C THR A 22 -0.31 1.47 -10.89
N GLY A 23 0.61 0.65 -11.35
CA GLY A 23 1.66 1.08 -12.26
C GLY A 23 2.80 1.82 -11.60
N MET A 24 2.77 2.00 -10.28
CA MET A 24 3.87 2.61 -9.54
C MET A 24 5.09 1.68 -9.51
N SER A 25 6.26 2.28 -9.31
CA SER A 25 7.46 1.49 -9.06
C SER A 25 7.35 0.77 -7.73
N LYS A 26 8.19 -0.24 -7.52
CA LYS A 26 8.22 -0.95 -6.24
C LYS A 26 8.65 -0.02 -5.11
N ASN A 27 9.58 0.92 -5.38
CA ASN A 27 10.02 1.88 -4.37
C ASN A 27 8.89 2.82 -3.96
N GLU A 28 8.11 3.32 -4.92
CA GLU A 28 6.97 4.18 -4.63
C GLU A 28 5.89 3.42 -3.86
N SER A 29 5.61 2.18 -4.27
CA SER A 29 4.64 1.33 -3.59
C SER A 29 5.06 1.07 -2.14
N ARG A 30 6.34 0.81 -1.94
CA ARG A 30 6.90 0.59 -0.61
C ARG A 30 6.77 1.85 0.26
N THR A 31 7.07 3.01 -0.31
CA THR A 31 6.95 4.28 0.43
C THR A 31 5.50 4.51 0.87
N MET A 32 4.55 4.31 -0.04
CA MET A 32 3.14 4.46 0.29
C MET A 32 2.70 3.48 1.38
N LEU A 33 3.15 2.24 1.28
CA LEU A 33 2.82 1.22 2.27
C LEU A 33 3.44 1.56 3.63
N ASP A 34 4.69 2.02 3.65
CA ASP A 34 5.37 2.38 4.89
C ASP A 34 4.65 3.54 5.60
N VAL A 35 4.20 4.53 4.85
CA VAL A 35 3.43 5.65 5.40
C VAL A 35 2.12 5.15 6.01
N ALA A 36 1.43 4.27 5.31
CA ALA A 36 0.17 3.71 5.80
C ALA A 36 0.38 2.87 7.07
N LEU A 37 1.48 2.13 7.13
CA LEU A 37 1.79 1.28 8.28
C LEU A 37 2.26 2.06 9.50
N ALA A 38 2.75 3.29 9.32
CA ALA A 38 3.31 4.07 10.41
C ALA A 38 2.32 4.32 11.55
N ASN A 39 1.02 4.32 11.25
CA ASN A 39 -0.03 4.56 12.23
C ASN A 39 -0.79 3.29 12.62
N GLN A 40 -0.28 2.13 12.22
CA GLN A 40 -0.95 0.84 12.46
C GLN A 40 -0.20 0.03 13.51
N ASN A 41 -0.97 -0.75 14.28
CA ASN A 41 -0.37 -1.75 15.15
C ASN A 41 0.05 -2.94 14.28
N PRO A 42 1.34 -3.31 14.26
CA PRO A 42 1.80 -4.40 13.39
C PRO A 42 1.06 -5.71 13.58
N LYS A 43 0.57 -5.97 14.78
CA LYS A 43 -0.13 -7.21 15.09
C LYS A 43 -1.56 -7.26 14.59
N SER A 44 -2.13 -6.12 14.24
CA SER A 44 -3.52 -6.04 13.77
C SER A 44 -3.65 -5.44 12.38
N VAL A 45 -2.58 -5.46 11.59
CA VAL A 45 -2.58 -4.92 10.24
C VAL A 45 -3.38 -5.81 9.30
N ASP A 46 -4.31 -5.21 8.54
CA ASP A 46 -5.00 -5.85 7.44
C ASP A 46 -4.43 -5.29 6.13
N PHE A 47 -3.53 -6.02 5.51
CA PHE A 47 -2.86 -5.58 4.28
C PHE A 47 -3.82 -5.40 3.11
N ASN A 48 -4.90 -6.19 3.04
CA ASN A 48 -5.89 -6.03 1.99
C ASN A 48 -6.62 -4.70 2.11
N GLN A 49 -6.98 -4.32 3.34
CA GLN A 49 -7.62 -3.04 3.60
C GLN A 49 -6.67 -1.87 3.28
N ILE A 50 -5.43 -1.97 3.70
CA ILE A 50 -4.42 -0.93 3.43
C ILE A 50 -4.21 -0.77 1.94
N LYS A 51 -4.10 -1.88 1.21
CA LYS A 51 -3.94 -1.84 -0.24
C LYS A 51 -5.13 -1.12 -0.90
N THR A 52 -6.34 -1.43 -0.47
CA THR A 52 -7.54 -0.79 -0.98
C THR A 52 -7.53 0.72 -0.70
N GLU A 53 -7.14 1.11 0.51
CA GLU A 53 -7.05 2.51 0.90
C GLU A 53 -6.02 3.27 0.06
N ILE A 54 -4.86 2.68 -0.17
CA ILE A 54 -3.81 3.29 -1.00
C ILE A 54 -4.29 3.48 -2.43
N LYS A 55 -4.95 2.46 -3.00
CA LYS A 55 -5.47 2.55 -4.36
C LYS A 55 -6.54 3.64 -4.47
N SER A 56 -7.41 3.74 -3.49
CA SER A 56 -8.43 4.78 -3.45
C SER A 56 -7.82 6.18 -3.37
N PHE A 57 -6.79 6.34 -2.54
CA PHE A 57 -6.08 7.60 -2.39
C PHE A 57 -5.46 8.04 -3.72
N ILE A 58 -4.81 7.12 -4.41
CA ILE A 58 -4.18 7.41 -5.71
C ILE A 58 -5.24 7.81 -6.73
N THR A 59 -6.36 7.10 -6.79
CA THR A 59 -7.45 7.39 -7.70
C THR A 59 -8.02 8.78 -7.46
N ILE A 60 -8.25 9.14 -6.19
CA ILE A 60 -8.76 10.46 -5.82
C ILE A 60 -7.80 11.56 -6.25
N ASN A 61 -6.50 11.36 -6.04
CA ASN A 61 -5.49 12.36 -6.42
C ASN A 61 -5.42 12.56 -7.93
N ILE A 62 -5.47 11.48 -8.70
CA ILE A 62 -5.49 11.57 -10.16
C ILE A 62 -6.74 12.32 -10.62
N PHE A 63 -7.89 12.02 -10.03
CA PHE A 63 -9.14 12.66 -10.37
C PHE A 63 -9.10 14.16 -10.06
N SER A 64 -8.52 14.53 -8.92
CA SER A 64 -8.34 15.94 -8.54
C SER A 64 -7.46 16.69 -9.53
N LEU A 65 -6.39 16.06 -10.01
CA LEU A 65 -5.51 16.66 -11.00
C LEU A 65 -6.23 16.90 -12.32
N LEU A 66 -7.03 15.93 -12.76
CA LEU A 66 -7.81 16.07 -13.99
C LEU A 66 -8.85 17.17 -13.88
N CYS A 67 -9.45 17.35 -12.73
CA CYS A 67 -10.44 18.40 -12.50
C CYS A 67 -9.85 19.79 -12.51
N LYS A 68 -8.55 19.93 -12.26
CA LYS A 68 -7.86 21.22 -12.27
C LYS A 68 -7.38 21.63 -13.66
N LEU A 69 -7.39 20.70 -14.59
CA LEU A 69 -6.99 20.99 -15.95
C LEU A 69 -8.16 21.56 -16.75
#